data_a3105aba5bae7af80154d8ebc98324d9
#
_entry.id   a3105aba5bae7af80154d8ebc98324d9
#
_cell.length_a   1.000
_cell.length_b   1.000
_cell.length_c   1.000
_cell.angle_alpha   90.00
_cell.angle_beta   90.00
_cell.angle_gamma   90.00
#
_symmetry.space_group_name_H-M   'P 1'
#
loop_
_entity.id
_entity.type
_entity.pdbx_description
1 polymer ?
#
loop_
_entity_poly.entity_id
_entity_poly.type
_entity_poly.pdbx_seq_one_letter_code
_entity_poly.pdbx_strand_id
1 'polypeptide(L)'
;MTRAEAFDKAWRIGAKEKDFSFVDQIYHAEYSSSDVFTEVKVNLDEDKSVYMALAESLIITPPKTVLEDGDSLELQYFNKYRDAEIFNSVTTLLNYKDGKIISQNTTLKELDEDPSEDQDWNWEDYE
;
A
#
# COMPACT_ATOMS: atom_id res chain seq x y z
N MET A 1 9.24 15.67 -2.60
CA MET A 1 8.32 14.52 -2.48
C MET A 1 8.59 13.77 -1.19
N THR A 2 7.56 13.54 -0.39
CA THR A 2 7.69 12.77 0.85
C THR A 2 7.85 11.28 0.55
N ARG A 3 8.30 10.50 1.55
CA ARG A 3 8.38 9.04 1.40
C ARG A 3 7.00 8.41 1.15
N ALA A 4 5.96 8.94 1.80
CA ALA A 4 4.58 8.48 1.58
C ALA A 4 4.13 8.76 0.14
N GLU A 5 4.41 9.94 -0.38
CA GLU A 5 4.09 10.30 -1.77
C GLU A 5 4.86 9.44 -2.77
N ALA A 6 6.14 9.17 -2.51
CA ALA A 6 6.95 8.33 -3.38
C ALA A 6 6.42 6.89 -3.41
N PHE A 7 6.01 6.36 -2.26
CA PHE A 7 5.40 5.05 -2.15
C PHE A 7 4.09 4.97 -2.96
N ASP A 8 3.20 5.93 -2.75
CA ASP A 8 1.91 5.98 -3.45
C ASP A 8 2.11 6.06 -4.97
N LYS A 9 2.96 6.99 -5.41
CA LYS A 9 3.24 7.18 -6.85
C LYS A 9 3.81 5.91 -7.49
N ALA A 10 4.78 5.28 -6.83
CA ALA A 10 5.44 4.09 -7.37
C ALA A 10 4.44 2.95 -7.62
N TRP A 11 3.60 2.66 -6.64
CA TRP A 11 2.62 1.58 -6.75
C TRP A 11 1.46 1.91 -7.70
N ARG A 12 0.97 3.16 -7.70
CA ARG A 12 -0.11 3.57 -8.62
C ARG A 12 0.33 3.49 -10.07
N ILE A 13 1.51 4.01 -10.39
CA ILE A 13 2.05 3.95 -11.74
C ILE A 13 2.30 2.50 -12.13
N GLY A 14 2.84 1.70 -11.21
CA GLY A 14 3.06 0.27 -11.45
C GLY A 14 1.80 -0.45 -11.87
N ALA A 15 0.72 -0.27 -11.13
CA ALA A 15 -0.55 -0.93 -11.43
C ALA A 15 -1.22 -0.36 -12.69
N LYS A 16 -1.25 0.97 -12.82
CA LYS A 16 -1.98 1.65 -13.89
C LYS A 16 -1.29 1.53 -15.25
N GLU A 17 0.01 1.66 -15.28
CA GLU A 17 0.81 1.66 -16.50
C GLU A 17 1.59 0.35 -16.72
N LYS A 18 1.50 -0.57 -15.78
CA LYS A 18 2.24 -1.84 -15.78
C LYS A 18 3.76 -1.59 -15.84
N ASP A 19 4.20 -0.54 -15.16
CA ASP A 19 5.59 -0.12 -15.11
C ASP A 19 6.02 0.05 -13.65
N PHE A 20 6.79 -0.91 -13.12
CA PHE A 20 7.25 -0.94 -11.75
C PHE A 20 8.66 -0.35 -11.56
N SER A 21 9.16 0.42 -12.53
CA SER A 21 10.50 1.01 -12.41
C SER A 21 10.65 1.93 -11.20
N PHE A 22 9.61 2.67 -10.82
CA PHE A 22 9.64 3.50 -9.61
C PHE A 22 9.64 2.64 -8.34
N VAL A 23 8.89 1.53 -8.34
CA VAL A 23 8.92 0.58 -7.24
C VAL A 23 10.34 0.03 -7.07
N ASP A 24 10.98 -0.38 -8.15
CA ASP A 24 12.34 -0.91 -8.10
C ASP A 24 13.34 0.11 -7.54
N GLN A 25 13.09 1.41 -7.71
CA GLN A 25 13.96 2.46 -7.21
C GLN A 25 13.86 2.68 -5.69
N ILE A 26 12.69 2.43 -5.10
CA ILE A 26 12.48 2.70 -3.67
C ILE A 26 12.67 1.48 -2.77
N TYR A 27 12.79 0.28 -3.35
CA TYR A 27 12.97 -0.97 -2.59
C TYR A 27 14.43 -1.43 -2.60
N HIS A 28 14.87 -1.94 -1.45
CA HIS A 28 16.21 -2.50 -1.29
C HIS A 28 16.34 -3.81 -2.04
N ALA A 29 17.54 -4.11 -2.55
CA ALA A 29 17.79 -5.36 -3.28
C ALA A 29 17.52 -6.61 -2.44
N GLU A 30 17.62 -6.50 -1.12
CA GLU A 30 17.38 -7.61 -0.19
C GLU A 30 15.99 -7.58 0.43
N TYR A 31 15.08 -6.81 -0.15
CA TYR A 31 13.71 -6.66 0.38
C TYR A 31 12.98 -7.98 0.50
N SER A 32 12.24 -8.11 1.60
CA SER A 32 11.23 -9.15 1.76
C SER A 32 10.08 -8.62 2.62
N SER A 33 8.87 -9.10 2.35
CA SER A 33 7.71 -8.86 3.19
C SER A 33 7.29 -10.16 3.87
N SER A 34 6.48 -10.03 4.92
CA SER A 34 5.90 -11.19 5.61
C SER A 34 4.39 -11.16 5.44
N ASP A 35 3.82 -12.29 5.09
CA ASP A 35 2.37 -12.46 5.13
C ASP A 35 1.96 -12.61 6.59
N VAL A 36 1.03 -11.75 7.04
CA VAL A 36 0.58 -11.71 8.44
C VAL A 36 -0.08 -13.02 8.88
N PHE A 37 -0.73 -13.71 7.96
CA PHE A 37 -1.49 -14.92 8.28
C PHE A 37 -0.64 -16.19 8.20
N THR A 38 0.26 -16.28 7.24
CA THR A 38 1.05 -17.50 7.01
C THR A 38 2.48 -17.40 7.53
N GLU A 39 2.94 -16.20 7.86
CA GLU A 39 4.33 -15.90 8.27
C GLU A 39 5.35 -16.28 7.19
N VAL A 40 4.90 -16.48 5.96
CA VAL A 40 5.77 -16.78 4.83
C VAL A 40 6.37 -15.48 4.30
N LYS A 41 7.68 -15.49 4.06
CA LYS A 41 8.36 -14.34 3.44
C LYS A 41 8.12 -14.36 1.94
N VAL A 42 7.76 -13.20 1.38
CA VAL A 42 7.55 -13.02 -0.05
C VAL A 42 8.52 -11.99 -0.60
N ASN A 43 8.91 -12.15 -1.84
CA ASN A 43 9.80 -11.21 -2.51
C ASN A 43 9.01 -10.08 -3.20
N LEU A 44 9.75 -9.09 -3.72
CA LEU A 44 9.13 -7.93 -4.35
C LEU A 44 8.30 -8.28 -5.59
N ASP A 45 8.75 -9.23 -6.40
CA ASP A 45 8.00 -9.64 -7.60
C ASP A 45 6.66 -10.25 -7.25
N GLU A 46 6.59 -11.02 -6.16
CA GLU A 46 5.33 -11.58 -5.65
C GLU A 46 4.42 -10.45 -5.15
N ASP A 47 4.97 -9.46 -4.46
CA ASP A 47 4.19 -8.30 -4.01
C ASP A 47 3.64 -7.51 -5.20
N LYS A 48 4.40 -7.35 -6.27
CA LYS A 48 3.94 -6.70 -7.50
C LYS A 48 2.74 -7.43 -8.09
N SER A 49 2.80 -8.74 -8.16
CA SER A 49 1.70 -9.56 -8.69
C SER A 49 0.44 -9.44 -7.84
N VAL A 50 0.60 -9.47 -6.52
CA VAL A 50 -0.52 -9.32 -5.58
C VAL A 50 -1.13 -7.93 -5.72
N TYR A 51 -0.32 -6.88 -5.77
CA TYR A 51 -0.83 -5.52 -5.91
C TYR A 51 -1.60 -5.32 -7.22
N MET A 52 -1.12 -5.88 -8.32
CA MET A 52 -1.82 -5.82 -9.60
C MET A 52 -3.21 -6.44 -9.51
N ALA A 53 -3.31 -7.61 -8.88
CA ALA A 53 -4.59 -8.29 -8.69
C ALA A 53 -5.52 -7.48 -7.79
N LEU A 54 -5.00 -6.91 -6.70
CA LEU A 54 -5.77 -6.09 -5.78
C LEU A 54 -6.26 -4.80 -6.46
N ALA A 55 -5.43 -4.16 -7.26
CA ALA A 55 -5.79 -2.92 -7.95
C ALA A 55 -6.94 -3.11 -8.94
N GLU A 56 -7.07 -4.30 -9.52
CA GLU A 56 -8.20 -4.62 -10.41
C GLU A 56 -9.51 -4.76 -9.64
N SER A 57 -9.45 -5.23 -8.40
CA SER A 57 -10.62 -5.54 -7.58
C SER A 57 -11.01 -4.44 -6.60
N LEU A 58 -10.06 -3.57 -6.24
CA LEU A 58 -10.23 -2.59 -5.17
C LEU A 58 -10.01 -1.17 -5.66
N ILE A 59 -10.72 -0.24 -5.00
CA ILE A 59 -10.39 1.18 -5.05
C ILE A 59 -9.53 1.45 -3.82
N ILE A 60 -8.36 2.04 -4.01
CA ILE A 60 -7.38 2.25 -2.95
C ILE A 60 -7.11 3.75 -2.79
N THR A 61 -7.28 4.27 -1.57
CA THR A 61 -7.01 5.69 -1.31
C THR A 61 -5.51 5.95 -1.16
N PRO A 62 -5.05 7.20 -1.37
CA PRO A 62 -3.66 7.55 -1.10
C PRO A 62 -3.33 7.35 0.38
N PRO A 63 -2.11 6.88 0.70
CA PRO A 63 -1.71 6.63 2.08
C PRO A 63 -1.46 7.94 2.84
N LYS A 64 -1.78 7.91 4.14
CA LYS A 64 -1.46 8.99 5.08
C LYS A 64 -0.39 8.52 6.03
N THR A 65 0.56 9.40 6.34
CA THR A 65 1.59 9.11 7.32
C THR A 65 0.99 9.14 8.73
N VAL A 66 1.12 8.03 9.45
CA VAL A 66 0.70 7.91 10.84
C VAL A 66 1.88 8.22 11.76
N LEU A 67 3.04 7.64 11.46
CA LEU A 67 4.26 7.80 12.23
C LEU A 67 5.45 7.70 11.30
N GLU A 68 6.45 8.55 11.51
CA GLU A 68 7.65 8.55 10.69
C GLU A 68 8.88 8.85 11.53
N ASP A 69 9.94 8.04 11.35
CA ASP A 69 11.27 8.34 11.87
C ASP A 69 12.32 8.05 10.78
N GLY A 70 13.62 8.07 11.12
CA GLY A 70 14.67 7.90 10.14
C GLY A 70 14.63 6.55 9.42
N ASP A 71 14.27 5.49 10.13
CA ASP A 71 14.36 4.11 9.65
C ASP A 71 13.00 3.45 9.40
N SER A 72 11.90 4.11 9.76
CA SER A 72 10.57 3.53 9.58
C SER A 72 9.51 4.54 9.20
N LEU A 73 8.47 4.05 8.54
CA LEU A 73 7.32 4.84 8.12
C LEU A 73 6.07 3.98 8.26
N GLU A 74 5.10 4.45 9.06
CA GLU A 74 3.82 3.78 9.17
C GLU A 74 2.79 4.58 8.37
N LEU A 75 2.13 3.89 7.44
CA LEU A 75 1.12 4.46 6.56
C LEU A 75 -0.24 3.83 6.84
N GLN A 76 -1.29 4.63 6.64
CA GLN A 76 -2.66 4.16 6.76
C GLN A 76 -3.44 4.61 5.53
N TYR A 77 -4.23 3.71 4.96
CA TYR A 77 -5.12 4.01 3.84
C TYR A 77 -6.36 3.12 3.91
N PHE A 78 -7.32 3.40 3.03
CA PHE A 78 -8.56 2.64 2.95
C PHE A 78 -8.65 1.95 1.59
N ASN A 79 -9.39 0.85 1.54
CA ASN A 79 -9.79 0.28 0.28
C ASN A 79 -11.25 -0.18 0.31
N LYS A 80 -11.84 -0.28 -0.88
CA LYS A 80 -13.20 -0.72 -1.08
C LYS A 80 -13.24 -1.63 -2.30
N TYR A 81 -14.00 -2.73 -2.23
CA TYR A 81 -14.26 -3.54 -3.40
C TYR A 81 -15.05 -2.75 -4.43
N ARG A 82 -14.68 -2.86 -5.72
CA ARG A 82 -15.37 -2.12 -6.80
C ARG A 82 -16.82 -2.55 -6.98
N ASP A 83 -17.10 -3.82 -6.73
CA ASP A 83 -18.41 -4.43 -6.96
C ASP A 83 -19.22 -4.67 -5.70
N ALA A 84 -18.75 -4.21 -4.55
CA ALA A 84 -19.41 -4.47 -3.28
C ALA A 84 -19.12 -3.35 -2.27
N GLU A 85 -20.02 -3.18 -1.32
CA GLU A 85 -19.81 -2.23 -0.21
C GLU A 85 -19.08 -2.90 0.93
N ILE A 86 -17.85 -3.32 0.64
CA ILE A 86 -16.94 -3.92 1.62
C ILE A 86 -15.73 -3.00 1.75
N PHE A 87 -15.50 -2.49 2.96
CA PHE A 87 -14.51 -1.45 3.25
C PHE A 87 -13.46 -1.98 4.21
N ASN A 88 -12.21 -1.61 3.97
CA ASN A 88 -11.09 -2.00 4.82
C ASN A 88 -10.22 -0.81 5.17
N SER A 89 -9.67 -0.83 6.39
CA SER A 89 -8.57 0.03 6.80
C SER A 89 -7.29 -0.79 6.70
N VAL A 90 -6.27 -0.23 6.07
CA VAL A 90 -4.99 -0.92 5.86
C VAL A 90 -3.89 -0.10 6.52
N THR A 91 -3.07 -0.76 7.33
CA THR A 91 -1.90 -0.15 7.95
C THR A 91 -0.67 -0.88 7.44
N THR A 92 0.29 -0.13 6.92
CA THR A 92 1.53 -0.66 6.39
C THR A 92 2.70 -0.05 7.12
N LEU A 93 3.57 -0.90 7.69
CA LEU A 93 4.81 -0.47 8.32
C LEU A 93 5.97 -0.78 7.38
N LEU A 94 6.67 0.27 6.96
CA LEU A 94 7.84 0.18 6.09
C LEU A 94 9.10 0.41 6.91
N ASN A 95 10.06 -0.47 6.78
CA ASN A 95 11.38 -0.31 7.38
C ASN A 95 12.41 -0.03 6.29
N TYR A 96 13.30 0.92 6.55
CA TYR A 96 14.28 1.42 5.57
C TYR A 96 15.70 1.01 5.97
N LYS A 97 16.49 0.72 4.96
CA LYS A 97 17.95 0.50 5.08
C LYS A 97 18.62 1.14 3.88
N ASP A 98 19.61 1.98 4.14
CA ASP A 98 20.33 2.70 3.09
C ASP A 98 19.40 3.54 2.20
N GLY A 99 18.35 4.11 2.82
CA GLY A 99 17.37 4.94 2.13
C GLY A 99 16.34 4.19 1.30
N LYS A 100 16.31 2.86 1.37
CA LYS A 100 15.37 2.03 0.62
C LYS A 100 14.60 1.09 1.54
N ILE A 101 13.41 0.69 1.10
CA ILE A 101 12.52 -0.17 1.88
C ILE A 101 13.12 -1.59 1.93
N ILE A 102 13.46 -2.06 3.11
CA ILE A 102 14.04 -3.39 3.32
C ILE A 102 13.03 -4.43 3.80
N SER A 103 11.98 -3.98 4.48
CA SER A 103 10.88 -4.85 4.90
C SER A 103 9.56 -4.11 4.97
N GLN A 104 8.47 -4.85 4.90
CA GLN A 104 7.13 -4.29 4.92
C GLN A 104 6.18 -5.27 5.62
N ASN A 105 5.38 -4.74 6.53
CA ASN A 105 4.32 -5.49 7.21
C ASN A 105 3.01 -4.76 6.99
N THR A 106 2.01 -5.47 6.49
CA THR A 106 0.69 -4.91 6.20
C THR A 106 -0.37 -5.62 7.03
N THR A 107 -1.21 -4.83 7.71
CA THR A 107 -2.34 -5.32 8.49
C THR A 107 -3.62 -4.76 7.89
N LEU A 108 -4.65 -5.58 7.79
CA LEU A 108 -5.93 -5.19 7.22
C LEU A 108 -7.04 -5.42 8.24
N LYS A 109 -7.94 -4.44 8.35
CA LYS A 109 -9.10 -4.52 9.23
C LYS A 109 -10.34 -4.18 8.44
N GLU A 110 -11.32 -5.09 8.43
CA GLU A 110 -12.62 -4.83 7.82
C GLU A 110 -13.38 -3.81 8.65
N LEU A 111 -14.03 -2.85 7.98
CA LEU A 111 -14.81 -1.79 8.60
C LEU A 111 -16.30 -2.09 8.45
N ASP A 112 -17.07 -1.74 9.48
CA ASP A 112 -18.53 -1.90 9.48
C ASP A 112 -19.23 -0.78 8.71
N GLU A 113 -18.56 0.35 8.49
CA GLU A 113 -19.11 1.53 7.85
C GLU A 113 -18.18 2.07 6.77
N ASP A 114 -18.75 2.82 5.82
CA ASP A 114 -18.00 3.48 4.76
C ASP A 114 -17.14 4.60 5.36
N PRO A 115 -15.79 4.52 5.26
CA PRO A 115 -14.91 5.55 5.81
C PRO A 115 -14.97 6.89 5.10
N SER A 116 -15.61 6.98 3.92
CA SER A 116 -15.80 8.24 3.20
C SER A 116 -17.04 9.00 3.68
N GLU A 117 -17.92 8.36 4.44
CA GLU A 117 -19.15 8.97 4.93
C GLU A 117 -18.81 10.15 5.84
N ASP A 118 -19.49 11.29 5.61
CA ASP A 118 -19.27 12.55 6.33
C ASP A 118 -17.86 13.15 6.13
N GLN A 119 -17.11 12.70 5.13
CA GLN A 119 -15.81 13.25 4.77
C GLN A 119 -15.90 14.10 3.50
N ASP A 120 -14.82 14.81 3.19
CA ASP A 120 -14.74 15.67 2.02
C ASP A 120 -14.18 14.97 0.77
N TRP A 121 -14.13 13.65 0.79
CA TRP A 121 -13.68 12.82 -0.32
C TRP A 121 -14.66 11.67 -0.57
N ASN A 122 -14.61 11.08 -1.76
CA ASN A 122 -15.41 9.90 -2.07
C ASN A 122 -14.60 8.92 -2.92
N TRP A 123 -15.11 7.69 -3.03
CA TRP A 123 -14.41 6.62 -3.73
C TRP A 123 -14.21 6.88 -5.22
N GLU A 124 -15.11 7.65 -5.82
CA GLU A 124 -15.02 7.99 -7.23
C GLU A 124 -13.78 8.82 -7.54
N ASP A 125 -13.23 9.55 -6.55
CA ASP A 125 -12.03 10.34 -6.71
C ASP A 125 -10.78 9.49 -6.96
N TYR A 126 -10.84 8.19 -6.62
CA TYR A 126 -9.70 7.28 -6.64
C TYR A 126 -9.90 6.06 -7.55
N GLU A 127 -10.96 6.03 -8.31
CA GLU A 127 -11.21 4.96 -9.26
C GLU A 127 -10.19 4.90 -10.41
#